data_d3eb226dd9bd49a6e554238cf3ed07dd
#
_entry.id   d3eb226dd9bd49a6e554238cf3ed07dd
#
_cell.length_a   1.000
_cell.length_b   1.000
_cell.length_c   1.000
_cell.angle_alpha   90.00
_cell.angle_beta   90.00
_cell.angle_gamma   90.00
#
_symmetry.space_group_name_H-M   'P 1'
#
loop_
_entity.id
_entity.type
_entity.pdbx_description
1 polymer ?
#
loop_
_entity_poly.entity_id
_entity_poly.type
_entity_poly.pdbx_seq_one_letter_code
_entity_poly.pdbx_strand_id
1 'polypeptide(L)'
;INDIEASFKDEILTKQGTLRKDWEGKIVLQTNPYLNIEYLGILVDSINELVRNSPMRSKKIRQAVNYGFDRRKMVLYLRNSLGTPAESGFVPMGLPSFDTAVVKGYHYDPAKAKRLLAEAGFPDGKGLPPIKLLTIPIYADMANFIAKQLGESGIPVQVDVVQKSLLLTMTSSSTAAFFRGSWIADYPDAENYLSVFYSKNPAPPNYTRYSSAAFDAAFEKAITEDNDSIRYKLYQQADQIMMNDAPVVPLWYDKVVRLAQTNIIGFKPNALNLLELRYTKFDK
;
A
#
# COMPACT_ATOMS: atom_id res chain seq x y z
N ILE A 1 22.66 -1.19 10.79
CA ILE A 1 21.40 -0.47 11.05
C ILE A 1 20.32 -1.02 10.14
N ASN A 2 19.17 -1.31 10.70
CA ASN A 2 17.98 -1.77 9.99
C ASN A 2 17.01 -0.60 9.85
N ASP A 3 16.75 -0.17 8.61
CA ASP A 3 15.97 1.00 8.24
C ASP A 3 16.60 2.35 8.68
N ILE A 4 16.09 3.45 8.14
CA ILE A 4 16.52 4.80 8.44
C ILE A 4 15.30 5.58 8.92
N GLU A 5 15.35 6.10 10.14
CA GLU A 5 14.29 6.95 10.65
C GLU A 5 14.05 8.17 9.74
N ALA A 6 12.80 8.60 9.65
CA ALA A 6 12.38 9.67 8.75
C ALA A 6 13.20 10.98 8.97
N SER A 7 13.54 11.30 10.23
CA SER A 7 14.34 12.46 10.60
C SER A 7 15.76 12.47 10.04
N PHE A 8 16.36 11.28 9.82
CA PHE A 8 17.74 11.15 9.31
C PHE A 8 17.82 10.86 7.82
N LYS A 9 16.70 10.61 7.15
CA LYS A 9 16.71 10.25 5.72
C LYS A 9 17.39 11.30 4.86
N ASP A 10 17.09 12.57 5.06
CA ASP A 10 17.65 13.66 4.28
C ASP A 10 19.13 13.95 4.60
N GLU A 11 19.62 13.49 5.74
CA GLU A 11 21.05 13.60 6.12
C GLU A 11 21.89 12.51 5.47
N ILE A 12 21.32 11.31 5.30
CA ILE A 12 22.05 10.13 4.82
C ILE A 12 21.83 9.92 3.33
N LEU A 13 20.61 10.17 2.82
CA LEU A 13 20.20 9.87 1.46
C LEU A 13 19.91 11.12 0.63
N THR A 14 20.15 10.99 -0.66
CA THR A 14 19.59 11.89 -1.67
C THR A 14 18.08 11.60 -1.85
N LYS A 15 17.37 12.47 -2.55
CA LYS A 15 15.96 12.19 -2.90
C LYS A 15 15.79 10.98 -3.86
N GLN A 16 16.85 10.57 -4.53
CA GLN A 16 16.87 9.38 -5.40
C GLN A 16 17.14 8.07 -4.64
N GLY A 17 17.33 8.13 -3.31
CA GLY A 17 17.56 6.94 -2.48
C GLY A 17 18.99 6.40 -2.53
N THR A 18 19.95 7.21 -2.95
CA THR A 18 21.39 6.90 -2.91
C THR A 18 22.05 7.59 -1.71
N LEU A 19 23.22 7.10 -1.28
CA LEU A 19 23.99 7.78 -0.25
C LEU A 19 24.39 9.19 -0.69
N ARG A 20 24.40 10.13 0.24
CA ARG A 20 25.02 11.43 0.05
C ARG A 20 26.53 11.29 0.10
N LYS A 21 27.25 12.21 -0.56
CA LYS A 21 28.72 12.22 -0.68
C LYS A 21 29.45 12.10 0.67
N ASP A 22 28.89 12.70 1.71
CA ASP A 22 29.47 12.67 3.05
C ASP A 22 29.53 11.27 3.66
N TRP A 23 28.74 10.34 3.16
CA TRP A 23 28.64 8.95 3.62
C TRP A 23 29.27 7.93 2.66
N GLU A 24 29.60 8.34 1.43
CA GLU A 24 30.30 7.49 0.47
C GLU A 24 31.64 7.02 1.03
N GLY A 25 31.95 5.75 0.89
CA GLY A 25 33.16 5.12 1.43
C GLY A 25 33.19 4.89 2.95
N LYS A 26 32.24 5.44 3.72
CA LYS A 26 32.12 5.23 5.17
C LYS A 26 31.13 4.13 5.52
N ILE A 27 30.05 4.05 4.77
CA ILE A 27 29.00 3.04 4.94
C ILE A 27 28.58 2.47 3.59
N VAL A 28 27.97 1.30 3.63
CA VAL A 28 27.33 0.62 2.49
C VAL A 28 25.83 0.67 2.68
N LEU A 29 25.12 1.18 1.67
CA LEU A 29 23.67 1.10 1.58
C LEU A 29 23.29 -0.13 0.77
N GLN A 30 22.53 -1.01 1.37
CA GLN A 30 21.95 -2.18 0.71
C GLN A 30 20.44 -2.07 0.72
N THR A 31 19.80 -2.34 -0.41
CA THR A 31 18.34 -2.34 -0.54
C THR A 31 17.88 -3.61 -1.24
N ASN A 32 16.69 -4.09 -0.86
CA ASN A 32 16.03 -5.22 -1.49
C ASN A 32 14.51 -4.99 -1.48
N PRO A 33 13.72 -5.51 -2.44
CA PRO A 33 12.28 -5.55 -2.29
C PRO A 33 11.88 -6.16 -0.94
N TYR A 34 10.98 -5.49 -0.23
CA TYR A 34 10.41 -5.98 1.02
C TYR A 34 8.98 -6.44 0.74
N LEU A 35 8.66 -7.64 1.17
CA LEU A 35 7.31 -8.19 1.04
C LEU A 35 6.35 -7.49 2.02
N ASN A 36 6.26 -6.19 1.86
CA ASN A 36 5.35 -5.27 2.55
C ASN A 36 4.70 -4.32 1.54
N ILE A 37 3.41 -4.13 1.67
CA ILE A 37 2.65 -3.10 0.96
C ILE A 37 2.01 -2.14 1.95
N GLU A 38 2.18 -0.85 1.70
CA GLU A 38 1.47 0.20 2.40
C GLU A 38 0.24 0.61 1.60
N TYR A 39 -0.89 0.76 2.25
CA TYR A 39 -2.17 1.06 1.59
C TYR A 39 -3.11 1.86 2.48
N LEU A 40 -4.15 2.41 1.88
CA LEU A 40 -5.33 2.85 2.60
C LEU A 40 -6.46 1.86 2.33
N GLY A 41 -7.06 1.33 3.40
CA GLY A 41 -8.22 0.43 3.34
C GLY A 41 -9.53 1.20 3.38
N ILE A 42 -10.50 0.73 2.63
CA ILE A 42 -11.84 1.31 2.55
C ILE A 42 -12.83 0.25 3.01
N LEU A 43 -13.59 0.52 4.05
CA LEU A 43 -14.68 -0.35 4.45
C LEU A 43 -15.79 -0.30 3.38
N VAL A 44 -16.11 -1.47 2.79
CA VAL A 44 -17.06 -1.57 1.68
C VAL A 44 -18.28 -2.46 1.99
N ASP A 45 -18.44 -2.88 3.24
CA ASP A 45 -19.60 -3.64 3.70
C ASP A 45 -20.89 -2.84 3.55
N SER A 46 -21.75 -3.22 2.61
CA SER A 46 -22.96 -2.48 2.24
C SER A 46 -24.03 -2.45 3.34
N ILE A 47 -23.98 -3.36 4.31
CA ILE A 47 -24.92 -3.37 5.45
C ILE A 47 -24.44 -2.47 6.60
N ASN A 48 -23.16 -2.09 6.62
CA ASN A 48 -22.60 -1.21 7.64
C ASN A 48 -23.09 0.23 7.45
N GLU A 49 -23.55 0.85 8.54
CA GLU A 49 -24.12 2.19 8.52
C GLU A 49 -23.08 3.26 8.09
N LEU A 50 -21.82 3.13 8.51
CA LEU A 50 -20.76 4.02 8.09
C LEU A 50 -20.56 4.00 6.55
N VAL A 51 -20.69 2.83 5.95
CA VAL A 51 -20.58 2.67 4.48
C VAL A 51 -21.80 3.28 3.79
N ARG A 52 -23.00 3.01 4.28
CA ARG A 52 -24.25 3.55 3.70
C ARG A 52 -24.28 5.08 3.68
N ASN A 53 -23.73 5.71 4.72
CA ASN A 53 -23.66 7.16 4.86
C ASN A 53 -22.39 7.78 4.27
N SER A 54 -21.44 6.98 3.76
CA SER A 54 -20.19 7.45 3.18
C SER A 54 -20.31 7.62 1.66
N PRO A 55 -19.71 8.68 1.07
CA PRO A 55 -19.58 8.77 -0.38
C PRO A 55 -18.71 7.62 -0.95
N MET A 56 -17.85 7.02 -0.14
CA MET A 56 -16.99 5.89 -0.52
C MET A 56 -17.77 4.59 -0.82
N ARG A 57 -19.09 4.53 -0.54
CA ARG A 57 -19.97 3.44 -1.05
C ARG A 57 -19.95 3.38 -2.57
N SER A 58 -19.75 4.50 -3.25
CA SER A 58 -19.63 4.56 -4.70
C SER A 58 -18.25 4.08 -5.17
N LYS A 59 -18.22 3.05 -6.01
CA LYS A 59 -16.99 2.57 -6.66
C LYS A 59 -16.26 3.71 -7.43
N LYS A 60 -17.02 4.58 -8.10
CA LYS A 60 -16.45 5.72 -8.82
C LYS A 60 -15.70 6.69 -7.91
N ILE A 61 -16.23 6.95 -6.70
CA ILE A 61 -15.53 7.79 -5.70
C ILE A 61 -14.25 7.10 -5.24
N ARG A 62 -14.28 5.80 -4.94
CA ARG A 62 -13.07 5.05 -4.55
C ARG A 62 -12.00 5.05 -5.65
N GLN A 63 -12.43 4.90 -6.91
CA GLN A 63 -11.54 5.02 -8.06
C GLN A 63 -11.01 6.46 -8.25
N ALA A 64 -11.85 7.49 -8.04
CA ALA A 64 -11.41 8.88 -8.08
C ALA A 64 -10.34 9.18 -7.02
N VAL A 65 -10.50 8.67 -5.79
CA VAL A 65 -9.47 8.74 -4.74
C VAL A 65 -8.17 8.11 -5.21
N ASN A 66 -8.23 6.94 -5.85
CA ASN A 66 -7.07 6.22 -6.36
C ASN A 66 -6.31 7.00 -7.47
N TYR A 67 -7.01 7.73 -8.35
CA TYR A 67 -6.41 8.54 -9.41
C TYR A 67 -6.01 9.96 -8.95
N GLY A 68 -6.52 10.44 -7.81
CA GLY A 68 -6.48 11.83 -7.41
C GLY A 68 -5.17 12.31 -6.77
N PHE A 69 -4.17 11.44 -6.52
CA PHE A 69 -2.90 11.84 -5.93
C PHE A 69 -1.70 11.14 -6.57
N ASP A 70 -0.54 11.80 -6.53
CA ASP A 70 0.71 11.38 -7.16
C ASP A 70 1.58 10.55 -6.20
N ARG A 71 1.51 9.22 -6.34
CA ARG A 71 2.31 8.26 -5.57
C ARG A 71 3.81 8.43 -5.78
N ARG A 72 4.23 8.83 -7.00
CA ARG A 72 5.64 9.01 -7.34
C ARG A 72 6.22 10.19 -6.58
N LYS A 73 5.52 11.33 -6.56
CA LYS A 73 5.91 12.49 -5.73
C LYS A 73 5.91 12.16 -4.25
N MET A 74 4.90 11.43 -3.77
CA MET A 74 4.83 11.01 -2.38
C MET A 74 6.07 10.19 -1.97
N VAL A 75 6.42 9.17 -2.74
CA VAL A 75 7.59 8.33 -2.47
C VAL A 75 8.90 9.12 -2.61
N LEU A 76 9.01 9.98 -3.61
CA LEU A 76 10.19 10.84 -3.82
C LEU A 76 10.43 11.78 -2.64
N TYR A 77 9.41 12.53 -2.23
CA TYR A 77 9.58 13.62 -1.27
C TYR A 77 9.51 13.16 0.18
N LEU A 78 8.65 12.19 0.51
CA LEU A 78 8.46 11.74 1.90
C LEU A 78 9.29 10.51 2.26
N ARG A 79 9.80 9.78 1.26
CA ARG A 79 10.52 8.53 1.49
C ARG A 79 11.91 8.48 0.83
N ASN A 80 12.37 9.55 0.20
CA ASN A 80 13.64 9.57 -0.52
C ASN A 80 13.78 8.40 -1.49
N SER A 81 12.72 8.09 -2.24
CA SER A 81 12.64 6.94 -3.18
C SER A 81 12.88 5.56 -2.53
N LEU A 82 12.82 5.47 -1.20
CA LEU A 82 12.76 4.18 -0.50
C LEU A 82 11.36 3.60 -0.59
N GLY A 83 11.16 2.74 -1.56
CA GLY A 83 9.89 2.16 -1.97
C GLY A 83 9.64 2.36 -3.45
N THR A 84 8.72 1.59 -3.99
CA THR A 84 8.26 1.69 -5.37
C THR A 84 6.79 2.12 -5.36
N PRO A 85 6.39 3.19 -6.08
CA PRO A 85 4.99 3.59 -6.15
C PRO A 85 4.10 2.41 -6.55
N ALA A 86 3.04 2.13 -5.77
CA ALA A 86 2.15 0.99 -6.04
C ALA A 86 1.11 1.37 -7.10
N GLU A 87 1.54 1.36 -8.36
CA GLU A 87 0.72 1.66 -9.54
C GLU A 87 0.23 0.39 -10.27
N SER A 88 0.39 -0.79 -9.65
CA SER A 88 -0.12 -2.08 -10.11
C SER A 88 -1.14 -2.65 -9.11
N GLY A 89 -1.12 -3.96 -8.84
CA GLY A 89 -2.01 -4.64 -7.90
C GLY A 89 -1.66 -4.44 -6.43
N PHE A 90 -2.30 -5.25 -5.59
CA PHE A 90 -2.02 -5.32 -4.16
C PHE A 90 -0.87 -6.27 -3.83
N VAL A 91 -0.66 -7.29 -4.64
CA VAL A 91 0.48 -8.20 -4.53
C VAL A 91 1.77 -7.42 -4.80
N PRO A 92 2.76 -7.42 -3.87
CA PRO A 92 3.95 -6.59 -4.02
C PRO A 92 5.01 -7.18 -4.95
N MET A 93 5.90 -6.28 -5.39
CA MET A 93 7.13 -6.64 -6.08
C MET A 93 7.98 -7.61 -5.24
N GLY A 94 8.54 -8.63 -5.91
CA GLY A 94 9.35 -9.66 -5.26
C GLY A 94 8.67 -11.03 -5.22
N LEU A 95 7.38 -11.11 -5.53
CA LEU A 95 6.64 -12.36 -5.70
C LEU A 95 6.57 -12.76 -7.18
N PRO A 96 6.60 -14.08 -7.51
CA PRO A 96 6.56 -14.54 -8.90
C PRO A 96 5.31 -14.14 -9.68
N SER A 97 4.17 -13.98 -9.00
CA SER A 97 2.90 -13.56 -9.59
C SER A 97 2.81 -12.05 -9.85
N PHE A 98 3.78 -11.24 -9.35
CA PHE A 98 3.81 -9.79 -9.60
C PHE A 98 4.13 -9.51 -11.06
N ASP A 99 3.20 -8.88 -11.77
CA ASP A 99 3.38 -8.49 -13.17
C ASP A 99 2.61 -7.20 -13.48
N THR A 100 3.36 -6.10 -13.71
CA THR A 100 2.78 -4.80 -14.05
C THR A 100 2.20 -4.75 -15.46
N ALA A 101 2.53 -5.70 -16.33
CA ALA A 101 1.94 -5.82 -17.66
C ALA A 101 0.54 -6.43 -17.60
N VAL A 102 0.27 -7.28 -16.61
CA VAL A 102 -0.99 -8.00 -16.43
C VAL A 102 -1.92 -7.27 -15.47
N VAL A 103 -1.49 -7.06 -14.23
CA VAL A 103 -2.32 -6.38 -13.22
C VAL A 103 -2.15 -4.87 -13.30
N LYS A 104 -3.23 -4.17 -13.60
CA LYS A 104 -3.25 -2.70 -13.75
C LYS A 104 -3.87 -2.07 -12.51
N GLY A 105 -3.09 -1.22 -11.88
CA GLY A 105 -3.55 -0.39 -10.77
C GLY A 105 -3.85 1.06 -11.22
N TYR A 106 -3.52 2.00 -10.36
CA TYR A 106 -3.89 3.40 -10.51
C TYR A 106 -2.64 4.29 -10.56
N HIS A 107 -2.47 5.04 -11.62
CA HIS A 107 -1.51 6.13 -11.72
C HIS A 107 -2.19 7.48 -11.48
N TYR A 108 -1.41 8.52 -11.22
CA TYR A 108 -1.94 9.87 -11.02
C TYR A 108 -2.58 10.41 -12.30
N ASP A 109 -3.90 10.64 -12.26
CA ASP A 109 -4.70 11.22 -13.34
C ASP A 109 -5.83 12.08 -12.74
N PRO A 110 -5.53 13.32 -12.35
CA PRO A 110 -6.52 14.19 -11.72
C PRO A 110 -7.69 14.53 -12.65
N ALA A 111 -7.49 14.50 -13.96
CA ALA A 111 -8.58 14.71 -14.92
C ALA A 111 -9.58 13.55 -14.88
N LYS A 112 -9.08 12.32 -14.81
CA LYS A 112 -9.91 11.12 -14.66
C LYS A 112 -10.60 11.10 -13.29
N ALA A 113 -9.91 11.53 -12.22
CA ALA A 113 -10.52 11.65 -10.90
C ALA A 113 -11.72 12.60 -10.94
N LYS A 114 -11.59 13.79 -11.55
CA LYS A 114 -12.68 14.75 -11.70
C LYS A 114 -13.84 14.21 -12.55
N ARG A 115 -13.57 13.49 -13.63
CA ARG A 115 -14.63 12.85 -14.43
C ARG A 115 -15.41 11.82 -13.59
N LEU A 116 -14.72 10.97 -12.84
CA LEU A 116 -15.35 9.97 -11.99
C LEU A 116 -16.20 10.61 -10.87
N LEU A 117 -15.76 11.75 -10.31
CA LEU A 117 -16.56 12.53 -9.36
C LEU A 117 -17.84 13.06 -10.02
N ALA A 118 -17.74 13.64 -11.20
CA ALA A 118 -18.90 14.15 -11.94
C ALA A 118 -19.89 13.01 -12.26
N GLU A 119 -19.39 11.86 -12.71
CA GLU A 119 -20.20 10.67 -12.97
C GLU A 119 -20.84 10.06 -11.70
N ALA A 120 -20.27 10.36 -10.52
CA ALA A 120 -20.81 9.95 -9.22
C ALA A 120 -21.82 10.99 -8.65
N GLY A 121 -22.10 12.08 -9.40
CA GLY A 121 -23.03 13.13 -9.00
C GLY A 121 -22.38 14.32 -8.27
N PHE A 122 -21.04 14.41 -8.25
CA PHE A 122 -20.29 15.47 -7.57
C PHE A 122 -19.35 16.22 -8.53
N PRO A 123 -19.87 16.94 -9.55
CA PRO A 123 -19.02 17.67 -10.47
C PRO A 123 -18.14 18.68 -9.71
N ASP A 124 -16.83 18.67 -10.00
CA ASP A 124 -15.81 19.46 -9.27
C ASP A 124 -15.84 19.30 -7.75
N GLY A 125 -16.37 18.20 -7.26
CA GLY A 125 -16.51 17.91 -5.83
C GLY A 125 -17.65 18.67 -5.13
N LYS A 126 -18.49 19.38 -5.85
CA LYS A 126 -19.62 20.13 -5.24
C LYS A 126 -20.57 19.22 -4.51
N GLY A 127 -20.76 19.50 -3.21
CA GLY A 127 -21.66 18.73 -2.34
C GLY A 127 -21.09 17.40 -1.86
N LEU A 128 -19.85 17.04 -2.22
CA LEU A 128 -19.19 15.85 -1.70
C LEU A 128 -18.86 16.05 -0.21
N PRO A 129 -19.40 15.25 0.70
CA PRO A 129 -19.07 15.39 2.11
C PRO A 129 -17.61 15.00 2.39
N PRO A 130 -16.97 15.60 3.41
CA PRO A 130 -15.59 15.26 3.76
C PRO A 130 -15.44 13.77 4.09
N ILE A 131 -14.37 13.18 3.57
CA ILE A 131 -14.00 11.78 3.83
C ILE A 131 -12.98 11.77 4.97
N LYS A 132 -13.29 11.09 6.07
CA LYS A 132 -12.38 10.97 7.20
C LYS A 132 -11.36 9.87 6.95
N LEU A 133 -10.06 10.22 6.91
CA LEU A 133 -8.94 9.28 6.83
C LEU A 133 -8.30 9.11 8.21
N LEU A 134 -8.40 7.91 8.76
CA LEU A 134 -7.75 7.53 10.01
C LEU A 134 -6.32 7.10 9.76
N THR A 135 -5.39 7.67 10.52
CA THR A 135 -3.96 7.34 10.46
C THR A 135 -3.32 7.36 11.86
N ILE A 136 -2.03 7.05 11.94
CA ILE A 136 -1.24 7.11 13.17
C ILE A 136 -0.13 8.17 13.04
N PRO A 137 0.47 8.66 14.15
CA PRO A 137 1.38 9.81 14.11
C PRO A 137 2.51 9.70 13.09
N ILE A 138 3.17 8.55 12.99
CA ILE A 138 4.30 8.34 12.06
C ILE A 138 3.93 8.47 10.58
N TYR A 139 2.65 8.39 10.23
CA TYR A 139 2.13 8.52 8.86
C TYR A 139 1.28 9.78 8.64
N ALA A 140 1.28 10.72 9.60
CA ALA A 140 0.50 11.95 9.49
C ALA A 140 0.88 12.79 8.28
N ASP A 141 2.17 12.96 8.00
CA ASP A 141 2.66 13.75 6.85
C ASP A 141 2.23 13.14 5.52
N MET A 142 2.28 11.79 5.41
CA MET A 142 1.78 11.08 4.24
C MET A 142 0.27 11.30 4.05
N ALA A 143 -0.52 11.17 5.11
CA ALA A 143 -1.96 11.37 5.05
C ALA A 143 -2.33 12.80 4.66
N ASN A 144 -1.61 13.80 5.21
CA ASN A 144 -1.79 15.21 4.86
C ASN A 144 -1.39 15.51 3.41
N PHE A 145 -0.31 14.90 2.90
CA PHE A 145 0.06 15.01 1.49
C PHE A 145 -1.05 14.49 0.58
N ILE A 146 -1.59 13.29 0.88
CA ILE A 146 -2.69 12.70 0.10
C ILE A 146 -3.94 13.58 0.20
N ALA A 147 -4.33 14.02 1.39
CA ALA A 147 -5.50 14.86 1.61
C ALA A 147 -5.41 16.17 0.83
N LYS A 148 -4.24 16.82 0.81
CA LYS A 148 -4.00 18.04 0.04
C LYS A 148 -4.22 17.82 -1.46
N GLN A 149 -3.60 16.79 -2.04
CA GLN A 149 -3.74 16.52 -3.48
C GLN A 149 -5.15 16.07 -3.87
N LEU A 150 -5.81 15.29 -3.03
CA LEU A 150 -7.21 14.93 -3.23
C LEU A 150 -8.11 16.17 -3.20
N GLY A 151 -7.85 17.12 -2.30
CA GLY A 151 -8.53 18.42 -2.25
C GLY A 151 -8.40 19.23 -3.55
N GLU A 152 -7.23 19.22 -4.19
CA GLU A 152 -6.98 19.84 -5.49
C GLU A 152 -7.82 19.21 -6.63
N SER A 153 -8.21 17.94 -6.44
CA SER A 153 -9.09 17.21 -7.35
C SER A 153 -10.58 17.31 -6.99
N GLY A 154 -10.94 18.06 -5.93
CA GLY A 154 -12.32 18.22 -5.46
C GLY A 154 -12.78 17.16 -4.47
N ILE A 155 -11.85 16.36 -3.90
CA ILE A 155 -12.16 15.34 -2.89
C ILE A 155 -11.71 15.86 -1.50
N PRO A 156 -12.62 16.39 -0.68
CA PRO A 156 -12.25 16.87 0.65
C PRO A 156 -11.93 15.69 1.58
N VAL A 157 -10.71 15.63 2.09
CA VAL A 157 -10.28 14.61 3.06
C VAL A 157 -9.89 15.27 4.37
N GLN A 158 -10.45 14.79 5.45
CA GLN A 158 -10.09 15.17 6.83
C GLN A 158 -9.21 14.07 7.44
N VAL A 159 -7.97 14.42 7.78
CA VAL A 159 -7.05 13.50 8.44
C VAL A 159 -7.31 13.49 9.95
N ASP A 160 -7.50 12.30 10.48
CA ASP A 160 -7.71 12.05 11.91
C ASP A 160 -6.60 11.13 12.43
N VAL A 161 -5.76 11.64 13.32
CA VAL A 161 -4.58 10.95 13.85
C VAL A 161 -4.93 10.30 15.17
N VAL A 162 -4.86 8.98 15.23
CA VAL A 162 -5.18 8.18 16.42
C VAL A 162 -4.01 7.30 16.84
N GLN A 163 -4.05 6.77 18.06
CA GLN A 163 -3.07 5.79 18.51
C GLN A 163 -3.19 4.48 17.73
N LYS A 164 -2.05 3.79 17.49
CA LYS A 164 -2.00 2.55 16.72
C LYS A 164 -2.97 1.48 17.24
N SER A 165 -3.04 1.30 18.56
CA SER A 165 -3.95 0.32 19.19
C SER A 165 -5.42 0.64 18.90
N LEU A 166 -5.79 1.93 18.96
CA LEU A 166 -7.15 2.36 18.66
C LEU A 166 -7.48 2.13 17.17
N LEU A 167 -6.56 2.47 16.25
CA LEU A 167 -6.75 2.22 14.83
C LEU A 167 -7.00 0.72 14.55
N LEU A 168 -6.20 -0.16 15.15
CA LEU A 168 -6.36 -1.62 15.02
C LEU A 168 -7.71 -2.10 15.55
N THR A 169 -8.15 -1.60 16.69
CA THR A 169 -9.49 -1.91 17.25
C THR A 169 -10.59 -1.44 16.29
N MET A 170 -10.52 -0.20 15.81
CA MET A 170 -11.53 0.37 14.92
C MET A 170 -11.62 -0.38 13.58
N THR A 171 -10.49 -0.78 13.00
CA THR A 171 -10.47 -1.55 11.75
C THR A 171 -11.01 -2.96 11.93
N SER A 172 -10.64 -3.64 13.02
CA SER A 172 -11.14 -5.00 13.34
C SER A 172 -12.63 -5.02 13.64
N SER A 173 -13.15 -3.98 14.28
CA SER A 173 -14.58 -3.85 14.62
C SER A 173 -15.43 -3.18 13.53
N SER A 174 -14.86 -2.87 12.36
CA SER A 174 -15.53 -2.22 11.23
C SER A 174 -16.13 -0.84 11.59
N THR A 175 -15.46 -0.08 12.47
CA THR A 175 -15.82 1.29 12.86
C THR A 175 -14.90 2.35 12.23
N ALA A 176 -13.99 1.95 11.33
CA ALA A 176 -13.13 2.81 10.52
C ALA A 176 -13.54 2.69 9.05
N ALA A 177 -14.08 3.76 8.45
CA ALA A 177 -14.55 3.73 7.06
C ALA A 177 -13.42 3.88 6.04
N PHE A 178 -12.36 4.65 6.34
CA PHE A 178 -11.19 4.85 5.50
C PHE A 178 -9.96 5.01 6.40
N PHE A 179 -8.98 4.15 6.23
CA PHE A 179 -7.90 4.01 7.19
C PHE A 179 -6.57 3.61 6.57
N ARG A 180 -5.47 4.01 7.20
CA ARG A 180 -4.13 3.53 6.87
C ARG A 180 -3.98 2.07 7.30
N GLY A 181 -3.41 1.26 6.41
CA GLY A 181 -3.02 -0.12 6.64
C GLY A 181 -1.67 -0.46 6.04
N SER A 182 -1.11 -1.59 6.46
CA SER A 182 0.02 -2.24 5.83
C SER A 182 -0.17 -3.75 5.91
N TRP A 183 0.41 -4.47 4.95
CA TRP A 183 0.45 -5.93 5.00
C TRP A 183 1.85 -6.42 4.73
N ILE A 184 2.40 -7.09 5.72
CA ILE A 184 3.70 -7.75 5.66
C ILE A 184 3.45 -9.24 5.48
N ALA A 185 4.16 -9.89 4.56
CA ALA A 185 4.02 -11.31 4.33
C ALA A 185 4.43 -12.15 5.54
N ASP A 186 3.57 -13.08 5.93
CA ASP A 186 3.93 -14.16 6.86
C ASP A 186 4.75 -15.24 6.14
N TYR A 187 4.52 -15.42 4.84
CA TYR A 187 5.26 -16.31 3.93
C TYR A 187 5.22 -15.74 2.49
N PRO A 188 6.21 -16.09 1.64
CA PRO A 188 6.40 -15.45 0.34
C PRO A 188 5.48 -16.03 -0.76
N ASP A 189 4.17 -15.88 -0.61
CA ASP A 189 3.18 -16.25 -1.62
C ASP A 189 2.12 -15.16 -1.78
N ALA A 190 1.55 -15.02 -2.98
CA ALA A 190 0.49 -14.08 -3.28
C ALA A 190 -0.81 -14.37 -2.52
N GLU A 191 -1.04 -15.62 -2.16
CA GLU A 191 -2.17 -16.03 -1.31
C GLU A 191 -2.21 -15.21 -0.02
N ASN A 192 -1.05 -14.98 0.62
CA ASN A 192 -0.96 -14.21 1.86
C ASN A 192 -1.52 -12.78 1.73
N TYR A 193 -1.38 -12.17 0.55
CA TYR A 193 -1.90 -10.82 0.27
C TYR A 193 -3.37 -10.83 -0.14
N LEU A 194 -3.76 -11.78 -0.96
CA LEU A 194 -5.13 -11.83 -1.50
C LEU A 194 -6.12 -12.36 -0.48
N SER A 195 -5.68 -13.18 0.49
CA SER A 195 -6.50 -13.63 1.62
C SER A 195 -7.09 -12.48 2.45
N VAL A 196 -6.45 -11.29 2.41
CA VAL A 196 -6.94 -10.06 3.06
C VAL A 196 -8.27 -9.56 2.49
N PHE A 197 -8.64 -10.03 1.29
CA PHE A 197 -9.87 -9.65 0.58
C PHE A 197 -10.86 -10.82 0.40
N TYR A 198 -10.51 -12.01 0.86
CA TYR A 198 -11.36 -13.18 0.75
C TYR A 198 -12.59 -13.04 1.65
N SER A 199 -13.80 -13.17 1.06
CA SER A 199 -15.04 -12.83 1.76
C SER A 199 -15.35 -13.75 2.95
N LYS A 200 -14.82 -14.98 2.94
CA LYS A 200 -15.00 -15.93 4.05
C LYS A 200 -14.09 -15.67 5.23
N ASN A 201 -13.11 -14.77 5.10
CA ASN A 201 -12.24 -14.37 6.19
C ASN A 201 -12.88 -13.26 7.04
N PRO A 202 -12.78 -13.36 8.39
CA PRO A 202 -13.19 -12.28 9.29
C PRO A 202 -12.24 -11.08 9.21
N ALA A 203 -12.49 -10.03 9.96
CA ALA A 203 -11.48 -9.01 10.27
C ALA A 203 -10.93 -9.24 11.69
N PRO A 204 -9.59 -9.45 11.86
CA PRO A 204 -8.60 -9.64 10.78
C PRO A 204 -8.79 -10.93 9.97
N PRO A 205 -8.26 -11.05 8.72
CA PRO A 205 -7.48 -10.07 7.99
C PRO A 205 -8.30 -9.19 7.04
N ASN A 206 -9.59 -9.51 6.74
CA ASN A 206 -10.42 -8.76 5.79
C ASN A 206 -10.97 -7.46 6.43
N TYR A 207 -10.09 -6.51 6.71
CA TYR A 207 -10.46 -5.24 7.34
C TYR A 207 -11.40 -4.37 6.49
N THR A 208 -11.36 -4.54 5.17
CA THR A 208 -12.23 -3.82 4.23
C THR A 208 -13.63 -4.40 4.15
N ARG A 209 -13.84 -5.63 4.67
CA ARG A 209 -15.07 -6.42 4.49
C ARG A 209 -15.43 -6.57 3.01
N TYR A 210 -14.42 -6.60 2.15
CA TYR A 210 -14.64 -6.82 0.74
C TYR A 210 -15.26 -8.21 0.51
N SER A 211 -16.24 -8.25 -0.42
CA SER A 211 -16.92 -9.48 -0.81
C SER A 211 -17.23 -9.41 -2.29
N SER A 212 -16.72 -10.38 -3.04
CA SER A 212 -16.92 -10.50 -4.47
C SER A 212 -16.87 -11.96 -4.88
N ALA A 213 -17.96 -12.52 -5.36
CA ALA A 213 -18.01 -13.91 -5.81
C ALA A 213 -17.01 -14.20 -6.95
N ALA A 214 -16.73 -13.21 -7.81
CA ALA A 214 -15.75 -13.36 -8.88
C ALA A 214 -14.32 -13.42 -8.36
N PHE A 215 -13.99 -12.58 -7.35
CA PHE A 215 -12.70 -12.62 -6.65
C PHE A 215 -12.54 -13.95 -5.93
N ASP A 216 -13.52 -14.33 -5.10
CA ASP A 216 -13.49 -15.57 -4.31
C ASP A 216 -13.29 -16.80 -5.20
N ALA A 217 -14.00 -16.88 -6.32
CA ALA A 217 -13.87 -17.99 -7.26
C ALA A 217 -12.46 -18.08 -7.91
N ALA A 218 -11.84 -16.94 -8.24
CA ALA A 218 -10.48 -16.92 -8.77
C ALA A 218 -9.46 -17.29 -7.69
N PHE A 219 -9.62 -16.74 -6.48
CA PHE A 219 -8.75 -17.01 -5.33
C PHE A 219 -8.83 -18.48 -4.90
N GLU A 220 -10.02 -19.06 -4.76
CA GLU A 220 -10.23 -20.46 -4.38
C GLU A 220 -9.62 -21.43 -5.38
N LYS A 221 -9.72 -21.13 -6.68
CA LYS A 221 -9.01 -21.91 -7.71
C LYS A 221 -7.50 -21.80 -7.59
N ALA A 222 -6.99 -20.58 -7.29
CA ALA A 222 -5.55 -20.36 -7.18
C ALA A 222 -4.94 -21.15 -6.02
N ILE A 223 -5.56 -21.18 -4.84
CA ILE A 223 -5.03 -21.86 -3.65
C ILE A 223 -5.05 -23.40 -3.78
N THR A 224 -5.80 -23.96 -4.73
CA THR A 224 -5.87 -25.40 -4.99
C THR A 224 -5.11 -25.82 -6.25
N GLU A 225 -4.50 -24.89 -6.97
CA GLU A 225 -3.79 -25.15 -8.22
C GLU A 225 -2.32 -25.51 -7.96
N ASP A 226 -1.90 -26.67 -8.42
CA ASP A 226 -0.54 -27.18 -8.25
C ASP A 226 0.45 -26.64 -9.32
N ASN A 227 -0.06 -26.23 -10.48
CA ASN A 227 0.76 -25.66 -11.53
C ASN A 227 1.01 -24.16 -11.29
N ASP A 228 2.23 -23.81 -10.95
CA ASP A 228 2.62 -22.43 -10.63
C ASP A 228 2.24 -21.42 -11.72
N SER A 229 2.40 -21.76 -13.01
CA SER A 229 2.09 -20.83 -14.10
C SER A 229 0.58 -20.55 -14.21
N ILE A 230 -0.27 -21.51 -13.89
CA ILE A 230 -1.72 -21.35 -13.83
C ILE A 230 -2.10 -20.62 -12.55
N ARG A 231 -1.53 -21.02 -11.43
CA ARG A 231 -1.74 -20.42 -10.11
C ARG A 231 -1.46 -18.92 -10.10
N TYR A 232 -0.32 -18.50 -10.66
CA TYR A 232 0.03 -17.08 -10.75
C TYR A 232 -0.95 -16.27 -11.60
N LYS A 233 -1.46 -16.83 -12.70
CA LYS A 233 -2.50 -16.18 -13.52
C LYS A 233 -3.82 -16.03 -12.77
N LEU A 234 -4.20 -17.00 -11.97
CA LEU A 234 -5.40 -16.93 -11.14
C LEU A 234 -5.26 -15.87 -10.04
N TYR A 235 -4.10 -15.76 -9.38
CA TYR A 235 -3.82 -14.67 -8.44
C TYR A 235 -3.85 -13.31 -9.13
N GLN A 236 -3.26 -13.18 -10.31
CA GLN A 236 -3.33 -11.94 -11.11
C GLN A 236 -4.79 -11.58 -11.47
N GLN A 237 -5.60 -12.56 -11.81
CA GLN A 237 -7.03 -12.35 -12.08
C GLN A 237 -7.78 -11.87 -10.83
N ALA A 238 -7.55 -12.50 -9.68
CA ALA A 238 -8.15 -12.09 -8.41
C ALA A 238 -7.72 -10.66 -8.03
N ASP A 239 -6.42 -10.37 -8.10
CA ASP A 239 -5.86 -9.04 -7.80
C ASP A 239 -6.48 -7.96 -8.72
N GLN A 240 -6.60 -8.23 -10.04
CA GLN A 240 -7.22 -7.30 -10.97
C GLN A 240 -8.71 -7.05 -10.69
N ILE A 241 -9.47 -8.09 -10.31
CA ILE A 241 -10.89 -7.94 -9.92
C ILE A 241 -11.01 -7.02 -8.71
N MET A 242 -10.21 -7.27 -7.68
CA MET A 242 -10.18 -6.47 -6.46
C MET A 242 -9.77 -5.03 -6.76
N MET A 243 -8.71 -4.82 -7.55
CA MET A 243 -8.28 -3.49 -7.95
C MET A 243 -9.36 -2.72 -8.71
N ASN A 244 -10.11 -3.39 -9.60
CA ASN A 244 -11.22 -2.77 -10.33
C ASN A 244 -12.34 -2.29 -9.39
N ASP A 245 -12.59 -3.00 -8.29
CA ASP A 245 -13.60 -2.64 -7.29
C ASP A 245 -13.12 -1.59 -6.29
N ALA A 246 -11.80 -1.39 -6.22
CA ALA A 246 -11.14 -0.36 -5.42
C ALA A 246 -11.51 -0.34 -3.91
N PRO A 247 -11.50 -1.48 -3.19
CA PRO A 247 -11.66 -1.48 -1.74
C PRO A 247 -10.40 -0.99 -1.02
N VAL A 248 -9.32 -0.74 -1.76
CA VAL A 248 -8.03 -0.24 -1.26
C VAL A 248 -7.45 0.82 -2.17
N VAL A 249 -6.52 1.58 -1.59
CA VAL A 249 -5.66 2.54 -2.28
C VAL A 249 -4.22 2.12 -1.99
N PRO A 250 -3.57 1.31 -2.86
CA PRO A 250 -2.16 0.98 -2.72
C PRO A 250 -1.30 2.25 -2.77
N LEU A 251 -0.30 2.34 -1.90
CA LEU A 251 0.57 3.52 -1.78
C LEU A 251 1.95 3.25 -2.35
N TRP A 252 2.67 2.31 -1.76
CA TRP A 252 3.98 1.84 -2.26
C TRP A 252 4.25 0.39 -1.87
N TYR A 253 5.05 -0.28 -2.68
CA TYR A 253 5.73 -1.52 -2.34
C TYR A 253 7.03 -1.16 -1.64
N ASP A 254 7.29 -1.75 -0.49
CA ASP A 254 8.37 -1.32 0.37
C ASP A 254 9.73 -1.92 -0.02
N LYS A 255 10.79 -1.37 0.54
CA LYS A 255 12.16 -1.84 0.40
C LYS A 255 12.79 -2.07 1.76
N VAL A 256 13.45 -3.19 1.93
CA VAL A 256 14.39 -3.37 3.03
C VAL A 256 15.57 -2.45 2.82
N VAL A 257 15.98 -1.76 3.87
CA VAL A 257 17.15 -0.88 3.89
C VAL A 257 18.12 -1.35 4.96
N ARG A 258 19.37 -1.50 4.58
CA ARG A 258 20.46 -1.84 5.50
C ARG A 258 21.61 -0.87 5.32
N LEU A 259 22.11 -0.37 6.44
CA LEU A 259 23.36 0.38 6.48
C LEU A 259 24.38 -0.45 7.28
N ALA A 260 25.51 -0.72 6.66
CA ALA A 260 26.63 -1.43 7.28
C ALA A 260 27.92 -0.61 7.12
N GLN A 261 28.89 -0.83 8.02
CA GLN A 261 30.24 -0.33 7.81
C GLN A 261 30.90 -1.03 6.61
N THR A 262 31.82 -0.38 5.94
CA THR A 262 32.46 -0.89 4.73
C THR A 262 33.24 -2.17 4.94
N ASN A 263 33.74 -2.42 6.16
CA ASN A 263 34.46 -3.63 6.55
C ASN A 263 33.54 -4.80 7.00
N ILE A 264 32.22 -4.66 6.83
CA ILE A 264 31.27 -5.76 7.06
C ILE A 264 30.99 -6.47 5.74
N ILE A 265 31.35 -7.74 5.65
CA ILE A 265 31.09 -8.57 4.48
C ILE A 265 30.14 -9.72 4.79
N GLY A 266 29.45 -10.24 3.77
CA GLY A 266 28.49 -11.34 3.89
C GLY A 266 27.14 -10.97 4.50
N PHE A 267 26.93 -9.70 4.90
CA PHE A 267 25.65 -9.19 5.37
C PHE A 267 24.76 -8.82 4.18
N LYS A 268 23.59 -9.49 4.05
CA LYS A 268 22.67 -9.28 2.90
C LYS A 268 21.24 -9.06 3.41
N PRO A 269 20.49 -8.12 2.84
CA PRO A 269 19.06 -8.01 3.08
C PRO A 269 18.30 -9.16 2.39
N ASN A 270 17.16 -9.56 2.96
CA ASN A 270 16.22 -10.49 2.33
C ASN A 270 14.80 -9.90 2.31
N ALA A 271 13.94 -10.47 1.48
CA ALA A 271 12.60 -9.94 1.22
C ALA A 271 11.63 -10.00 2.42
N LEU A 272 11.90 -10.84 3.42
CA LEU A 272 11.15 -10.90 4.67
C LEU A 272 11.73 -10.01 5.77
N ASN A 273 12.77 -9.24 5.47
CA ASN A 273 13.46 -8.35 6.41
C ASN A 273 14.05 -9.07 7.64
N LEU A 274 14.35 -10.36 7.50
CA LEU A 274 14.97 -11.14 8.58
C LEU A 274 16.44 -10.75 8.74
N LEU A 275 16.91 -10.74 10.00
CA LEU A 275 18.31 -10.47 10.31
C LEU A 275 19.09 -11.80 10.27
N GLU A 276 19.79 -12.03 9.16
CA GLU A 276 20.65 -13.20 8.98
C GLU A 276 22.12 -12.81 9.13
N LEU A 277 22.74 -13.20 10.25
CA LEU A 277 24.15 -12.90 10.53
C LEU A 277 25.08 -14.10 10.29
N ARG A 278 24.56 -15.24 9.85
CA ARG A 278 25.28 -16.50 9.70
C ARG A 278 26.56 -16.39 8.85
N TYR A 279 26.51 -15.54 7.81
CA TYR A 279 27.62 -15.37 6.87
C TYR A 279 28.33 -14.01 7.03
N THR A 280 27.92 -13.24 8.06
CA THR A 280 28.46 -11.90 8.30
C THR A 280 29.77 -12.00 9.05
N LYS A 281 30.80 -11.30 8.58
CA LYS A 281 32.10 -11.21 9.23
C LYS A 281 32.74 -9.85 8.96
N PHE A 282 33.73 -9.50 9.77
CA PHE A 282 34.59 -8.37 9.51
C PHE A 282 35.61 -8.74 8.43
N ASP A 283 35.81 -7.85 7.46
CA ASP A 283 36.96 -7.86 6.58
C ASP A 283 38.17 -7.37 7.35
N LYS A 284 39.30 -8.13 7.33
CA LYS A 284 40.49 -7.82 8.15
C LYS A 284 41.36 -6.81 7.44
#